data_cee00f3095f9e15ec2167d3e4477c636
#
_entry.id   cee00f3095f9e15ec2167d3e4477c636
#
_cell.length_a   1.000
_cell.length_b   1.000
_cell.length_c   1.000
_cell.angle_alpha   90.00
_cell.angle_beta   90.00
_cell.angle_gamma   90.00
#
_symmetry.space_group_name_H-M   'P 1'
#
loop_
_entity.id
_entity.type
_entity.pdbx_description
1 polymer ?
#
loop_
_entity_poly.entity_id
_entity_poly.type
_entity_poly.pdbx_seq_one_letter_code
_entity_poly.pdbx_strand_id
1 'polypeptide(L)'
;GEGDSSKEGEAQFAVKIVRRVGVAVVMNIPGEQIYSLNIEDISLYQQDETGTTFSVGLRNEGNTFLQSKGFFVVTDRNAERIITTIPLDFDTILPGDVATFYVPQAARFADGKYLLSVVLEYEGQKAVLEGIGMNIKNGQPELEGQILNNLFTPEEIEVFFEKEGKDDSFIWTLIA
;
A
#
# COMPACT_ATOMS: atom_id res chain seq x y z
N GLY A 1 34.63 44.11 47.72
CA GLY A 1 33.83 43.80 46.53
C GLY A 1 33.60 42.32 46.44
N GLU A 2 32.43 41.93 46.91
CA GLU A 2 31.97 40.53 46.82
C GLU A 2 31.31 40.32 45.45
N GLY A 3 31.86 39.37 44.68
CA GLY A 3 31.28 38.97 43.44
C GLY A 3 30.32 37.82 43.69
N ASP A 4 29.06 38.09 43.47
CA ASP A 4 27.97 37.12 43.44
C ASP A 4 28.06 36.29 42.14
N SER A 5 28.49 35.06 42.23
CA SER A 5 28.48 34.11 41.14
C SER A 5 27.13 33.36 41.15
N SER A 6 26.19 33.85 40.37
CA SER A 6 24.97 33.12 40.06
C SER A 6 25.30 31.82 39.31
N LYS A 7 25.15 30.69 40.00
CA LYS A 7 25.18 29.37 39.39
C LYS A 7 23.91 29.23 38.53
N GLU A 8 24.05 29.29 37.22
CA GLU A 8 23.05 28.83 36.29
C GLU A 8 22.80 27.32 36.52
N GLY A 9 21.58 26.99 36.91
CA GLY A 9 21.19 25.61 37.09
C GLY A 9 21.05 24.91 35.72
N GLU A 10 21.96 23.98 35.45
CA GLU A 10 21.83 23.09 34.30
C GLU A 10 20.55 22.24 34.47
N ALA A 11 19.58 22.42 33.58
CA ALA A 11 18.38 21.59 33.51
C ALA A 11 18.78 20.22 32.97
N GLN A 12 18.84 19.22 33.84
CA GLN A 12 19.07 17.82 33.43
C GLN A 12 17.74 17.21 32.89
N PHE A 13 17.70 16.98 31.59
CA PHE A 13 16.63 16.22 30.98
C PHE A 13 16.93 14.73 31.06
N ALA A 14 16.15 13.99 31.82
CA ALA A 14 16.22 12.54 31.85
C ALA A 14 15.15 11.95 30.92
N VAL A 15 15.57 11.32 29.82
CA VAL A 15 14.68 10.57 28.92
C VAL A 15 14.59 9.13 29.42
N LYS A 16 13.42 8.73 29.89
CA LYS A 16 13.14 7.34 30.28
C LYS A 16 12.61 6.59 29.06
N ILE A 17 13.44 5.75 28.45
CA ILE A 17 13.02 4.85 27.37
C ILE A 17 12.44 3.57 27.98
N VAL A 18 11.15 3.34 27.79
CA VAL A 18 10.49 2.08 28.18
C VAL A 18 10.32 1.22 26.94
N ARG A 19 11.06 0.13 26.87
CA ARG A 19 10.86 -0.90 25.83
C ARG A 19 9.81 -1.88 26.30
N ARG A 20 8.81 -2.14 25.48
CA ARG A 20 7.82 -3.19 25.72
C ARG A 20 7.95 -4.23 24.61
N VAL A 21 7.96 -5.50 25.01
CA VAL A 21 7.92 -6.62 24.09
C VAL A 21 6.52 -7.21 24.21
N GLY A 22 5.78 -7.25 23.10
CA GLY A 22 4.50 -7.95 23.01
C GLY A 22 4.71 -9.27 22.28
N VAL A 23 4.13 -10.35 22.79
CA VAL A 23 4.05 -11.63 22.10
C VAL A 23 2.60 -11.84 21.71
N ALA A 24 2.35 -11.96 20.40
CA ALA A 24 1.04 -12.36 19.89
C ALA A 24 0.96 -13.88 19.85
N VAL A 25 -0.04 -14.44 20.49
CA VAL A 25 -0.38 -15.87 20.41
C VAL A 25 -1.62 -16.02 19.56
N VAL A 26 -1.48 -16.69 18.43
CA VAL A 26 -2.60 -17.00 17.53
C VAL A 26 -3.02 -18.45 17.79
N MET A 27 -4.27 -18.67 18.15
CA MET A 27 -4.85 -20.01 18.27
C MET A 27 -5.81 -20.26 17.11
N ASN A 28 -5.60 -21.36 16.39
CA ASN A 28 -6.51 -21.82 15.35
C ASN A 28 -7.60 -22.68 16.00
N ILE A 29 -8.84 -22.23 15.94
CA ILE A 29 -9.98 -22.96 16.48
C ILE A 29 -10.55 -23.84 15.36
N PRO A 30 -10.80 -25.14 15.57
CA PRO A 30 -11.42 -25.99 14.56
C PRO A 30 -12.78 -25.44 14.12
N GLY A 31 -12.99 -25.33 12.81
CA GLY A 31 -14.22 -24.80 12.22
C GLY A 31 -14.03 -24.51 10.75
N GLU A 32 -15.09 -24.04 10.10
CA GLU A 32 -15.03 -23.57 8.71
C GLU A 32 -14.21 -22.29 8.64
N GLN A 33 -13.18 -22.28 7.80
CA GLN A 33 -12.33 -21.11 7.55
C GLN A 33 -12.96 -20.27 6.44
N ILE A 34 -13.23 -19.02 6.76
CA ILE A 34 -13.75 -18.03 5.80
C ILE A 34 -12.63 -17.05 5.50
N TYR A 35 -12.20 -17.04 4.26
CA TYR A 35 -11.20 -16.11 3.75
C TYR A 35 -11.93 -15.01 2.97
N SER A 36 -11.83 -13.76 3.41
CA SER A 36 -12.43 -12.61 2.74
C SER A 36 -11.59 -11.37 2.98
N LEU A 37 -11.00 -10.84 1.92
CA LEU A 37 -10.20 -9.63 1.93
C LEU A 37 -10.90 -8.56 1.09
N ASN A 38 -11.14 -7.41 1.68
CA ASN A 38 -11.67 -6.23 1.00
C ASN A 38 -10.59 -5.14 0.89
N ILE A 39 -10.43 -4.59 -0.31
CA ILE A 39 -9.61 -3.39 -0.52
C ILE A 39 -10.53 -2.19 -0.34
N GLU A 40 -10.41 -1.48 0.79
CA GLU A 40 -11.32 -0.39 1.15
C GLU A 40 -11.03 0.88 0.36
N ASP A 41 -9.75 1.23 0.27
CA ASP A 41 -9.32 2.41 -0.47
C ASP A 41 -7.88 2.29 -0.97
N ILE A 42 -7.57 3.07 -1.97
CA ILE A 42 -6.22 3.35 -2.43
C ILE A 42 -6.09 4.85 -2.67
N SER A 43 -4.97 5.42 -2.25
CA SER A 43 -4.73 6.84 -2.43
C SER A 43 -3.24 7.16 -2.59
N LEU A 44 -2.94 8.36 -3.06
CA LEU A 44 -1.61 8.93 -2.96
C LEU A 44 -1.48 9.58 -1.58
N TYR A 45 -0.65 8.99 -0.72
CA TYR A 45 -0.42 9.47 0.64
C TYR A 45 0.49 10.70 0.65
N GLN A 46 1.59 10.65 -0.11
CA GLN A 46 2.60 11.71 -0.15
C GLN A 46 3.36 11.69 -1.47
N GLN A 47 3.69 12.86 -2.00
CA GLN A 47 4.69 13.03 -3.04
C GLN A 47 5.61 14.20 -2.69
N ASP A 48 6.92 13.95 -2.67
CA ASP A 48 7.94 14.95 -2.38
C ASP A 48 9.18 14.77 -3.28
N GLU A 49 10.30 15.38 -2.91
CA GLU A 49 11.54 15.29 -3.69
C GLU A 49 12.16 13.90 -3.71
N THR A 50 11.82 13.06 -2.73
CA THR A 50 12.38 11.70 -2.58
C THR A 50 11.59 10.65 -3.33
N GLY A 51 10.35 10.93 -3.71
CA GLY A 51 9.49 10.01 -4.44
C GLY A 51 8.02 10.17 -4.13
N THR A 52 7.29 9.10 -4.32
CA THR A 52 5.85 9.00 -4.11
C THR A 52 5.54 7.85 -3.16
N THR A 53 4.62 8.05 -2.24
CA THR A 53 4.11 6.98 -1.37
C THR A 53 2.60 6.89 -1.56
N PHE A 54 2.13 5.69 -1.90
CA PHE A 54 0.71 5.38 -1.93
C PHE A 54 0.27 4.75 -0.62
N SER A 55 -1.01 4.77 -0.33
CA SER A 55 -1.63 4.00 0.75
C SER A 55 -2.66 3.03 0.18
N VAL A 56 -2.74 1.85 0.80
CA VAL A 56 -3.71 0.81 0.50
C VAL A 56 -4.39 0.40 1.80
N GLY A 57 -5.68 0.64 1.89
CA GLY A 57 -6.52 0.22 3.01
C GLY A 57 -7.11 -1.15 2.75
N LEU A 58 -6.86 -2.10 3.65
CA LEU A 58 -7.35 -3.48 3.58
C LEU A 58 -8.16 -3.82 4.82
N ARG A 59 -9.27 -4.54 4.62
CA ARG A 59 -10.08 -5.12 5.70
C ARG A 59 -10.13 -6.64 5.55
N ASN A 60 -9.82 -7.35 6.61
CA ASN A 60 -10.08 -8.78 6.69
C ASN A 60 -11.51 -9.01 7.20
N GLU A 61 -12.40 -9.40 6.32
CA GLU A 61 -13.81 -9.71 6.62
C GLU A 61 -14.03 -11.21 6.93
N GLY A 62 -12.96 -12.00 6.86
CA GLY A 62 -12.98 -13.42 7.19
C GLY A 62 -12.90 -13.70 8.68
N ASN A 63 -12.76 -14.98 9.03
CA ASN A 63 -12.63 -15.46 10.41
C ASN A 63 -11.25 -16.02 10.73
N THR A 64 -10.29 -15.87 9.82
CA THR A 64 -8.90 -16.31 9.98
C THR A 64 -7.95 -15.18 9.56
N PHE A 65 -6.69 -15.27 9.99
CA PHE A 65 -5.68 -14.31 9.55
C PHE A 65 -5.39 -14.46 8.03
N LEU A 66 -5.07 -13.35 7.38
CA LEU A 66 -4.77 -13.29 5.96
C LEU A 66 -3.42 -12.62 5.71
N GLN A 67 -2.70 -13.14 4.74
CA GLN A 67 -1.58 -12.48 4.07
C GLN A 67 -1.93 -12.34 2.60
N SER A 68 -1.50 -11.26 1.98
CA SER A 68 -1.80 -11.05 0.57
C SER A 68 -0.58 -10.51 -0.18
N LYS A 69 -0.48 -10.93 -1.44
CA LYS A 69 0.53 -10.47 -2.39
C LYS A 69 -0.14 -9.98 -3.66
N GLY A 70 0.54 -9.15 -4.40
CA GLY A 70 0.00 -8.71 -5.67
C GLY A 70 0.70 -7.49 -6.24
N PHE A 71 -0.07 -6.61 -6.84
CA PHE A 71 0.47 -5.47 -7.54
C PHE A 71 -0.37 -4.21 -7.33
N PHE A 72 0.34 -3.09 -7.19
CA PHE A 72 -0.22 -1.75 -7.34
C PHE A 72 0.13 -1.25 -8.73
N VAL A 73 -0.85 -0.85 -9.52
CA VAL A 73 -0.70 -0.45 -10.91
C VAL A 73 -1.12 1.01 -11.08
N VAL A 74 -0.27 1.79 -11.72
CA VAL A 74 -0.58 3.17 -12.11
C VAL A 74 -0.63 3.23 -13.62
N THR A 75 -1.76 3.69 -14.16
CA THR A 75 -2.00 3.84 -15.60
C THR A 75 -2.18 5.32 -15.94
N ASP A 76 -1.58 5.76 -17.03
CA ASP A 76 -1.89 7.07 -17.63
C ASP A 76 -3.28 6.99 -18.26
N ARG A 77 -4.22 7.79 -17.73
CA ARG A 77 -5.60 7.77 -18.18
C ARG A 77 -5.78 8.22 -19.63
N ASN A 78 -4.95 9.15 -20.10
CA ASN A 78 -5.07 9.69 -21.45
C ASN A 78 -4.43 8.80 -22.50
N ALA A 79 -3.31 8.16 -22.15
CA ALA A 79 -2.57 7.28 -23.04
C ALA A 79 -3.00 5.82 -22.94
N GLU A 80 -3.88 5.48 -21.99
CA GLU A 80 -4.30 4.10 -21.70
C GLU A 80 -3.11 3.15 -21.52
N ARG A 81 -2.06 3.63 -20.86
CA ARG A 81 -0.78 2.95 -20.75
C ARG A 81 -0.36 2.79 -19.31
N ILE A 82 0.07 1.59 -18.93
CA ILE A 82 0.69 1.35 -17.63
C ILE A 82 1.98 2.18 -17.51
N ILE A 83 2.05 2.98 -16.46
CA ILE A 83 3.22 3.79 -16.13
C ILE A 83 4.16 3.00 -15.25
N THR A 84 3.61 2.35 -14.22
CA THR A 84 4.37 1.53 -13.29
C THR A 84 3.51 0.44 -12.67
N THR A 85 4.18 -0.65 -12.33
CA THR A 85 3.62 -1.75 -11.55
C THR A 85 4.54 -1.98 -10.37
N ILE A 86 3.99 -1.93 -9.16
CA ILE A 86 4.74 -2.06 -7.92
C ILE A 86 4.31 -3.37 -7.26
N PRO A 87 5.23 -4.32 -7.03
CA PRO A 87 4.89 -5.56 -6.34
C PRO A 87 4.51 -5.27 -4.89
N LEU A 88 3.51 -5.97 -4.40
CA LEU A 88 2.98 -5.87 -3.05
C LEU A 88 3.17 -7.20 -2.32
N ASP A 89 3.62 -7.11 -1.06
CA ASP A 89 3.68 -8.22 -0.11
C ASP A 89 3.26 -7.65 1.25
N PHE A 90 2.02 -7.94 1.64
CA PHE A 90 1.44 -7.38 2.85
C PHE A 90 1.49 -8.36 4.01
N ASP A 91 1.84 -7.84 5.17
CA ASP A 91 1.86 -8.58 6.43
C ASP A 91 0.48 -9.08 6.83
N THR A 92 0.47 -9.94 7.82
CA THR A 92 -0.73 -10.57 8.36
C THR A 92 -1.75 -9.55 8.87
N ILE A 93 -2.99 -9.68 8.40
CA ILE A 93 -4.16 -8.95 8.87
C ILE A 93 -5.03 -9.90 9.66
N LEU A 94 -5.32 -9.57 10.93
CA LEU A 94 -6.17 -10.38 11.79
C LEU A 94 -7.65 -10.29 11.39
N PRO A 95 -8.46 -11.31 11.75
CA PRO A 95 -9.90 -11.29 11.47
C PRO A 95 -10.59 -10.04 12.02
N GLY A 96 -11.34 -9.35 11.19
CA GLY A 96 -12.07 -8.13 11.53
C GLY A 96 -11.24 -6.86 11.56
N ASP A 97 -9.92 -6.95 11.44
CA ASP A 97 -9.05 -5.77 11.45
C ASP A 97 -9.04 -5.04 10.11
N VAL A 98 -8.76 -3.75 10.21
CA VAL A 98 -8.43 -2.86 9.11
C VAL A 98 -6.98 -2.44 9.23
N ALA A 99 -6.22 -2.58 8.17
CA ALA A 99 -4.84 -2.17 8.11
C ALA A 99 -4.59 -1.24 6.92
N THR A 100 -3.78 -0.21 7.12
CA THR A 100 -3.30 0.65 6.02
C THR A 100 -1.83 0.37 5.78
N PHE A 101 -1.50 0.02 4.56
CA PHE A 101 -0.14 -0.24 4.11
C PHE A 101 0.35 0.91 3.24
N TYR A 102 1.63 1.25 3.42
CA TYR A 102 2.27 2.31 2.64
C TYR A 102 3.19 1.69 1.60
N VAL A 103 3.02 2.13 0.35
CA VAL A 103 3.70 1.59 -0.82
C VAL A 103 4.61 2.69 -1.39
N PRO A 104 5.91 2.68 -1.04
CA PRO A 104 6.85 3.68 -1.52
C PRO A 104 7.26 3.40 -2.97
N GLN A 105 7.40 4.45 -3.75
CA GLN A 105 7.91 4.44 -5.11
C GLN A 105 8.92 5.58 -5.29
N ALA A 106 10.11 5.27 -5.78
CA ALA A 106 11.18 6.26 -5.96
C ALA A 106 10.84 7.31 -7.04
N ALA A 107 9.99 6.96 -8.00
CA ALA A 107 9.58 7.88 -9.06
C ALA A 107 8.53 8.88 -8.56
N ARG A 108 8.61 10.11 -9.09
CA ARG A 108 7.56 11.12 -8.95
C ARG A 108 6.68 11.10 -10.19
N PHE A 109 5.41 11.39 -10.01
CA PHE A 109 4.47 11.52 -11.11
C PHE A 109 4.34 13.00 -11.51
N ALA A 110 4.40 13.28 -12.80
CA ALA A 110 4.18 14.61 -13.35
C ALA A 110 2.71 15.03 -13.25
N ASP A 111 2.43 16.29 -13.51
CA ASP A 111 1.06 16.76 -13.66
C ASP A 111 0.33 15.96 -14.75
N GLY A 112 -0.84 15.44 -14.44
CA GLY A 112 -1.58 14.56 -15.34
C GLY A 112 -2.71 13.81 -14.65
N LYS A 113 -3.42 13.01 -15.44
CA LYS A 113 -4.53 12.16 -14.97
C LYS A 113 -4.12 10.70 -15.00
N TYR A 114 -4.30 10.05 -13.89
CA TYR A 114 -3.89 8.66 -13.68
C TYR A 114 -5.07 7.82 -13.17
N LEU A 115 -4.97 6.52 -13.36
CA LEU A 115 -5.84 5.53 -12.74
C LEU A 115 -4.98 4.64 -11.85
N LEU A 116 -5.44 4.46 -10.62
CA LEU A 116 -4.83 3.58 -9.64
C LEU A 116 -5.62 2.29 -9.55
N SER A 117 -4.93 1.17 -9.50
CA SER A 117 -5.54 -0.15 -9.33
C SER A 117 -4.68 -1.01 -8.43
N VAL A 118 -5.32 -1.87 -7.65
CA VAL A 118 -4.67 -2.87 -6.80
C VAL A 118 -5.28 -4.23 -7.10
N VAL A 119 -4.42 -5.20 -7.32
CA VAL A 119 -4.79 -6.60 -7.52
C VAL A 119 -4.04 -7.43 -6.49
N LEU A 120 -4.76 -8.13 -5.63
CA LEU A 120 -4.19 -8.95 -4.56
C LEU A 120 -4.65 -10.40 -4.70
N GLU A 121 -3.73 -11.32 -4.42
CA GLU A 121 -4.00 -12.74 -4.23
C GLU A 121 -3.85 -13.10 -2.75
N TYR A 122 -4.77 -13.89 -2.24
CA TYR A 122 -4.78 -14.41 -0.87
C TYR A 122 -5.51 -15.75 -0.85
N GLU A 123 -4.93 -16.78 -0.25
CA GLU A 123 -5.53 -18.11 -0.07
C GLU A 123 -6.21 -18.68 -1.35
N GLY A 124 -5.57 -18.47 -2.52
CA GLY A 124 -6.10 -18.89 -3.82
C GLY A 124 -7.29 -18.08 -4.34
N GLN A 125 -7.62 -16.96 -3.68
CA GLN A 125 -8.64 -16.00 -4.09
C GLN A 125 -7.99 -14.68 -4.51
N LYS A 126 -8.78 -13.80 -5.15
CA LYS A 126 -8.32 -12.50 -5.59
C LYS A 126 -9.23 -11.38 -5.08
N ALA A 127 -8.62 -10.28 -4.66
CA ALA A 127 -9.28 -9.01 -4.40
C ALA A 127 -8.76 -7.98 -5.39
N VAL A 128 -9.66 -7.23 -6.00
CA VAL A 128 -9.32 -6.24 -7.03
C VAL A 128 -10.06 -4.94 -6.76
N LEU A 129 -9.34 -3.83 -6.78
CA LEU A 129 -9.90 -2.49 -6.81
C LEU A 129 -9.27 -1.73 -7.97
N GLU A 130 -10.08 -1.33 -8.93
CA GLU A 130 -9.61 -0.73 -10.18
C GLU A 130 -10.19 0.66 -10.41
N GLY A 131 -9.44 1.47 -11.19
CA GLY A 131 -9.96 2.68 -11.76
C GLY A 131 -10.22 3.80 -10.77
N ILE A 132 -9.45 3.89 -9.70
CA ILE A 132 -9.49 5.08 -8.85
C ILE A 132 -8.79 6.22 -9.56
N GLY A 133 -9.55 7.25 -9.92
CA GLY A 133 -9.02 8.43 -10.58
C GLY A 133 -8.12 9.24 -9.66
N MET A 134 -6.93 9.56 -10.13
CA MET A 134 -5.98 10.46 -9.49
C MET A 134 -5.56 11.55 -10.48
N ASN A 135 -5.70 12.80 -10.09
CA ASN A 135 -5.21 13.95 -10.85
C ASN A 135 -4.04 14.60 -10.09
N ILE A 136 -2.92 14.81 -10.75
CA ILE A 136 -1.81 15.59 -10.20
C ILE A 136 -1.81 16.94 -10.89
N LYS A 137 -1.88 17.99 -10.10
CA LYS A 137 -1.86 19.37 -10.55
C LYS A 137 -0.95 20.20 -9.67
N ASN A 138 0.02 20.89 -10.28
CA ASN A 138 1.07 21.64 -9.58
C ASN A 138 1.83 20.75 -8.56
N GLY A 139 2.06 19.49 -8.91
CA GLY A 139 2.72 18.51 -8.05
C GLY A 139 1.89 18.05 -6.85
N GLN A 140 0.64 18.46 -6.73
CA GLN A 140 -0.28 18.07 -5.65
C GLN A 140 -1.35 17.09 -6.18
N PRO A 141 -1.64 16.02 -5.44
CA PRO A 141 -2.64 15.06 -5.85
C PRO A 141 -4.06 15.50 -5.48
N GLU A 142 -4.98 15.26 -6.39
CA GLU A 142 -6.42 15.34 -6.18
C GLU A 142 -7.03 13.99 -6.58
N LEU A 143 -7.80 13.36 -5.67
CA LEU A 143 -8.53 12.14 -5.98
C LEU A 143 -9.85 12.50 -6.66
N GLU A 144 -10.11 11.90 -7.83
CA GLU A 144 -11.35 12.11 -8.59
C GLU A 144 -12.45 11.10 -8.23
N GLY A 145 -12.18 10.15 -7.34
CA GLY A 145 -13.09 9.04 -7.00
C GLY A 145 -12.97 7.85 -7.97
N GLN A 146 -13.80 6.85 -7.76
CA GLN A 146 -13.76 5.61 -8.53
C GLN A 146 -14.31 5.83 -9.95
N ILE A 147 -13.53 5.42 -10.95
CA ILE A 147 -13.94 5.41 -12.34
C ILE A 147 -14.24 3.95 -12.69
N LEU A 148 -15.53 3.64 -12.92
CA LEU A 148 -16.01 2.29 -13.22
C LEU A 148 -15.64 1.90 -14.66
N ASN A 149 -14.38 1.70 -14.93
CA ASN A 149 -13.88 1.07 -16.14
C ASN A 149 -13.16 -0.20 -15.73
N ASN A 150 -13.51 -1.33 -16.29
CA ASN A 150 -12.72 -2.55 -16.13
C ASN A 150 -11.40 -2.33 -16.87
N LEU A 151 -10.35 -2.03 -16.12
CA LEU A 151 -9.02 -1.78 -16.66
C LEU A 151 -8.32 -3.07 -17.06
N PHE A 152 -8.66 -4.16 -16.38
CA PHE A 152 -8.08 -5.48 -16.61
C PHE A 152 -9.15 -6.51 -16.87
N THR A 153 -8.89 -7.39 -17.84
CA THR A 153 -9.71 -8.60 -18.02
C THR A 153 -9.31 -9.66 -16.98
N PRO A 154 -10.17 -10.64 -16.68
CA PRO A 154 -9.80 -11.76 -15.82
C PRO A 154 -8.51 -12.47 -16.26
N GLU A 155 -8.29 -12.59 -17.58
CA GLU A 155 -7.09 -13.19 -18.16
C GLU A 155 -5.84 -12.35 -17.89
N GLU A 156 -5.93 -11.02 -17.99
CA GLU A 156 -4.83 -10.12 -17.64
C GLU A 156 -4.47 -10.18 -16.17
N ILE A 157 -5.48 -10.28 -15.30
CA ILE A 157 -5.28 -10.46 -13.84
C ILE A 157 -4.54 -11.77 -13.57
N GLU A 158 -4.91 -12.87 -14.25
CA GLU A 158 -4.19 -14.15 -14.13
C GLU A 158 -2.73 -14.01 -14.55
N VAL A 159 -2.45 -13.29 -15.64
CA VAL A 159 -1.08 -13.08 -16.14
C VAL A 159 -0.20 -12.34 -15.12
N PHE A 160 -0.74 -11.44 -14.29
CA PHE A 160 0.03 -10.81 -13.22
C PHE A 160 0.58 -11.83 -12.22
N PHE A 161 -0.15 -12.90 -11.93
CA PHE A 161 0.23 -13.91 -10.93
C PHE A 161 1.02 -15.09 -11.50
N GLU A 162 0.78 -15.50 -12.75
CA GLU A 162 1.50 -16.64 -13.35
C GLU A 162 3.00 -16.40 -13.53
N LYS A 163 3.43 -15.16 -13.52
CA LYS A 163 4.81 -14.78 -13.84
C LYS A 163 5.71 -14.53 -12.64
N GLU A 164 5.19 -14.53 -11.42
CA GLU A 164 6.01 -14.44 -10.19
C GLU A 164 6.98 -15.62 -9.99
N GLY A 165 6.82 -16.72 -10.72
CA GLY A 165 7.73 -17.89 -10.65
C GLY A 165 8.93 -17.84 -11.57
N LYS A 166 9.09 -16.84 -12.42
CA LYS A 166 10.15 -16.77 -13.43
C LYS A 166 10.63 -15.32 -13.66
N ASP A 167 11.67 -14.98 -12.90
CA ASP A 167 12.59 -13.86 -13.21
C ASP A 167 12.13 -12.41 -13.03
N ASP A 168 12.91 -11.66 -12.25
CA ASP A 168 12.75 -10.23 -11.92
C ASP A 168 12.84 -9.25 -13.12
N SER A 169 12.98 -9.74 -14.34
CA SER A 169 13.14 -8.92 -15.55
C SER A 169 11.83 -8.54 -16.23
N PHE A 170 10.67 -8.81 -15.58
CA PHE A 170 9.39 -8.97 -16.30
C PHE A 170 8.54 -7.72 -16.50
N ILE A 171 8.89 -6.59 -15.94
CA ILE A 171 8.08 -5.35 -15.98
C ILE A 171 7.88 -4.77 -17.40
N TRP A 172 8.64 -5.23 -18.40
CA TRP A 172 8.72 -4.57 -19.72
C TRP A 172 8.01 -5.26 -20.88
N THR A 173 7.36 -6.38 -20.70
CA THR A 173 6.81 -7.17 -21.83
C THR A 173 5.29 -7.04 -22.01
N LEU A 174 4.59 -6.27 -21.17
CA LEU A 174 3.14 -6.01 -21.32
C LEU A 174 2.84 -4.77 -22.18
N ILE A 175 3.86 -4.24 -22.89
CA ILE A 175 3.75 -3.11 -23.83
C ILE A 175 4.12 -3.61 -25.23
N ALA A 176 3.36 -4.53 -25.73
CA ALA A 176 3.44 -4.88 -27.16
C ALA A 176 2.04 -5.09 -27.72
#